data_8af12a94e3f0c5071bf5bda5b909d07c
#
_entry.id   8af12a94e3f0c5071bf5bda5b909d07c
#
_cell.length_a   1.000
_cell.length_b   1.000
_cell.length_c   1.000
_cell.angle_alpha   90.00
_cell.angle_beta   90.00
_cell.angle_gamma   90.00
#
_symmetry.space_group_name_H-M   'P 1'
#
loop_
_entity.id
_entity.type
_entity.pdbx_description
1 polymer ?
#
loop_
_entity_poly.entity_id
_entity_poly.type
_entity_poly.pdbx_seq_one_letter_code
_entity_poly.pdbx_strand_id
1 'polypeptide(L)'
;GCLKSEQSNMISTVLLSAGEAAFAKAAVHLGRAFLLADKPDSALDHFHAALDHHLPGGIDQHIPLLIDEAARCVAAGDHREAIQRWQDIAALLAEKTPEWIYHRLGEAYAANKEGFGGSPEENTLWGDCSKHDLLAWFNSVLQPKLYLEIGVDEGVSLACTTGPAIGVDPRPQLRLSVDPGGKAKIVTSSSDAFFTSQAESILQPSPELAFIDGMHLFEFALRDFINTERYMAPWGLVVIDDIYPCHPVQARRRRCTGAWTGDVWKLLPVLRKHRPDLTLLCLNAHTTGLLLIAGLNADNIQLSSVYEDVVREYRSIAEPPTQVL
;
A
#
# COMPACT_ATOMS: atom_id res chain seq x y z
N GLY A 1 10.56 28.44 -15.87
CA GLY A 1 9.99 27.76 -14.67
C GLY A 1 8.79 28.51 -14.09
N CYS A 2 8.83 29.85 -14.07
CA CYS A 2 7.79 30.67 -13.41
C CYS A 2 6.45 30.72 -14.20
N LEU A 3 6.51 30.81 -15.53
CA LEU A 3 5.30 30.89 -16.38
C LEU A 3 4.43 29.62 -16.37
N LYS A 4 4.99 28.44 -16.05
CA LYS A 4 4.23 27.18 -15.99
C LYS A 4 3.45 27.05 -14.68
N SER A 5 3.95 27.58 -13.56
CA SER A 5 3.25 27.54 -12.28
C SER A 5 2.09 28.53 -12.23
N GLU A 6 2.24 29.71 -12.85
CA GLU A 6 1.17 30.72 -12.91
C GLU A 6 0.04 30.29 -13.84
N GLN A 7 0.33 29.64 -14.96
CA GLN A 7 -0.72 29.08 -15.83
C GLN A 7 -1.49 27.93 -15.17
N SER A 8 -0.82 27.07 -14.42
CA SER A 8 -1.48 25.99 -13.66
C SER A 8 -2.40 26.54 -12.58
N ASN A 9 -1.95 27.54 -11.82
CA ASN A 9 -2.74 28.18 -10.79
C ASN A 9 -3.95 28.97 -11.36
N MET A 10 -3.76 29.65 -12.51
CA MET A 10 -4.83 30.39 -13.17
C MET A 10 -5.93 29.45 -13.72
N ILE A 11 -5.55 28.32 -14.28
CA ILE A 11 -6.47 27.30 -14.76
C ILE A 11 -7.26 26.71 -13.57
N SER A 12 -6.60 26.39 -12.47
CA SER A 12 -7.26 25.90 -11.25
C SER A 12 -8.27 26.91 -10.69
N THR A 13 -7.94 28.20 -10.69
CA THR A 13 -8.82 29.26 -10.19
C THR A 13 -10.06 29.46 -11.08
N VAL A 14 -9.92 29.37 -12.39
CA VAL A 14 -11.03 29.47 -13.33
C VAL A 14 -11.96 28.27 -13.23
N LEU A 15 -11.42 27.09 -12.98
CA LEU A 15 -12.21 25.85 -12.84
C LEU A 15 -13.02 25.80 -11.56
N LEU A 16 -12.49 26.35 -10.45
CA LEU A 16 -13.23 26.49 -9.18
C LEU A 16 -14.51 27.33 -9.31
N SER A 17 -14.59 28.25 -10.27
CA SER A 17 -15.76 29.09 -10.54
C SER A 17 -16.87 28.40 -11.34
N ALA A 18 -16.57 27.23 -11.96
CA ALA A 18 -17.48 26.54 -12.86
C ALA A 18 -18.31 25.41 -12.20
N GLY A 19 -18.14 25.19 -10.91
CA GLY A 19 -18.79 24.11 -10.17
C GLY A 19 -18.03 22.78 -10.23
N GLU A 20 -18.21 21.94 -9.20
CA GLU A 20 -17.44 20.71 -8.98
C GLU A 20 -17.50 19.71 -10.16
N ALA A 21 -18.67 19.53 -10.76
CA ALA A 21 -18.84 18.63 -11.91
C ALA A 21 -18.11 19.10 -13.18
N ALA A 22 -18.04 20.42 -13.41
CA ALA A 22 -17.31 21.01 -14.52
C ALA A 22 -15.79 20.93 -14.28
N PHE A 23 -15.33 21.12 -13.04
CA PHE A 23 -13.95 20.97 -12.65
C PHE A 23 -13.45 19.55 -12.90
N ALA A 24 -14.17 18.55 -12.41
CA ALA A 24 -13.81 17.15 -12.56
C ALA A 24 -13.75 16.74 -14.05
N LYS A 25 -14.71 17.22 -14.87
CA LYS A 25 -14.71 16.97 -16.32
C LYS A 25 -13.49 17.60 -17.02
N ALA A 26 -13.11 18.81 -16.60
CA ALA A 26 -11.93 19.48 -17.13
C ALA A 26 -10.62 18.80 -16.66
N ALA A 27 -10.54 18.35 -15.41
CA ALA A 27 -9.41 17.59 -14.90
C ALA A 27 -9.19 16.29 -15.68
N VAL A 28 -10.25 15.60 -16.02
CA VAL A 28 -10.23 14.42 -16.90
C VAL A 28 -9.66 14.75 -18.29
N HIS A 29 -10.12 15.82 -18.92
CA HIS A 29 -9.62 16.23 -20.24
C HIS A 29 -8.13 16.64 -20.21
N LEU A 30 -7.71 17.30 -19.13
CA LEU A 30 -6.30 17.63 -18.90
C LEU A 30 -5.45 16.38 -18.68
N GLY A 31 -5.92 15.42 -17.87
CA GLY A 31 -5.25 14.14 -17.71
C GLY A 31 -5.03 13.43 -19.05
N ARG A 32 -6.06 13.38 -19.91
CA ARG A 32 -5.93 12.85 -21.29
C ARG A 32 -4.91 13.61 -22.14
N ALA A 33 -4.90 14.94 -22.08
CA ALA A 33 -3.95 15.74 -22.82
C ALA A 33 -2.50 15.49 -22.37
N PHE A 34 -2.29 15.29 -21.07
CA PHE A 34 -0.97 14.95 -20.53
C PHE A 34 -0.53 13.53 -20.90
N LEU A 35 -1.44 12.55 -20.93
CA LEU A 35 -1.15 11.21 -21.45
C LEU A 35 -0.71 11.25 -22.92
N LEU A 36 -1.45 12.00 -23.75
CA LEU A 36 -1.11 12.18 -25.17
C LEU A 36 0.22 12.95 -25.38
N ALA A 37 0.62 13.75 -24.40
CA ALA A 37 1.88 14.48 -24.40
C ALA A 37 3.05 13.72 -23.73
N ASP A 38 2.84 12.42 -23.44
CA ASP A 38 3.82 11.55 -22.77
C ASP A 38 4.27 12.07 -21.38
N LYS A 39 3.31 12.58 -20.61
CA LYS A 39 3.49 13.09 -19.24
C LYS A 39 2.54 12.39 -18.26
N PRO A 40 2.76 11.10 -18.02
CA PRO A 40 1.82 10.27 -17.26
C PRO A 40 1.64 10.70 -15.80
N ASP A 41 2.71 11.16 -15.12
CA ASP A 41 2.60 11.62 -13.73
C ASP A 41 1.67 12.83 -13.60
N SER A 42 1.78 13.80 -14.53
CA SER A 42 0.87 14.94 -14.56
C SER A 42 -0.56 14.54 -14.94
N ALA A 43 -0.72 13.48 -15.74
CA ALA A 43 -2.04 12.93 -16.06
C ALA A 43 -2.71 12.34 -14.82
N LEU A 44 -1.97 11.59 -14.02
CA LEU A 44 -2.45 11.00 -12.77
C LEU A 44 -2.91 12.05 -11.76
N ASP A 45 -2.13 13.12 -11.57
CA ASP A 45 -2.52 14.22 -10.68
C ASP A 45 -3.89 14.81 -11.08
N HIS A 46 -4.15 14.95 -12.38
CA HIS A 46 -5.43 15.45 -12.88
C HIS A 46 -6.56 14.43 -12.77
N PHE A 47 -6.26 13.14 -12.92
CA PHE A 47 -7.27 12.10 -12.70
C PHE A 47 -7.63 11.97 -11.22
N HIS A 48 -6.65 12.10 -10.31
CA HIS A 48 -6.92 12.16 -8.88
C HIS A 48 -7.77 13.37 -8.50
N ALA A 49 -7.46 14.55 -9.05
CA ALA A 49 -8.27 15.75 -8.84
C ALA A 49 -9.72 15.56 -9.34
N ALA A 50 -9.91 14.79 -10.42
CA ALA A 50 -11.24 14.46 -10.92
C ALA A 50 -12.00 13.51 -9.99
N LEU A 51 -11.29 12.55 -9.35
CA LEU A 51 -11.85 11.63 -8.37
C LEU A 51 -12.36 12.34 -7.12
N ASP A 52 -11.58 13.29 -6.61
CA ASP A 52 -11.91 14.05 -5.41
C ASP A 52 -13.23 14.85 -5.54
N HIS A 53 -13.67 15.11 -6.78
CA HIS A 53 -14.90 15.83 -7.08
C HIS A 53 -16.09 14.94 -7.51
N HIS A 54 -16.07 13.63 -7.21
CA HIS A 54 -17.18 12.69 -7.35
C HIS A 54 -17.91 12.76 -8.70
N LEU A 55 -17.23 12.47 -9.82
CA LEU A 55 -17.91 12.32 -11.10
C LEU A 55 -18.46 10.89 -11.27
N PRO A 56 -19.79 10.71 -11.31
CA PRO A 56 -20.36 9.46 -11.80
C PRO A 56 -19.90 9.21 -13.24
N GLY A 57 -19.21 8.13 -13.51
CA GLY A 57 -18.76 7.69 -14.84
C GLY A 57 -17.46 8.29 -15.38
N GLY A 58 -16.77 9.17 -14.65
CA GLY A 58 -15.52 9.78 -15.11
C GLY A 58 -14.35 8.79 -15.14
N ILE A 59 -14.17 8.01 -14.10
CA ILE A 59 -13.09 7.04 -13.94
C ILE A 59 -13.21 5.88 -14.90
N ASP A 60 -14.42 5.33 -15.07
CA ASP A 60 -14.67 4.17 -15.92
C ASP A 60 -14.22 4.36 -17.37
N GLN A 61 -14.18 5.61 -17.86
CA GLN A 61 -13.71 5.94 -19.20
C GLN A 61 -12.19 6.06 -19.32
N HIS A 62 -11.45 6.25 -18.19
CA HIS A 62 -10.00 6.48 -18.19
C HIS A 62 -9.22 5.26 -17.79
N ILE A 63 -9.78 4.38 -16.96
CA ILE A 63 -9.15 3.10 -16.61
C ILE A 63 -8.71 2.31 -17.86
N PRO A 64 -9.52 2.18 -18.95
CA PRO A 64 -9.06 1.52 -20.17
C PRO A 64 -7.81 2.15 -20.78
N LEU A 65 -7.66 3.48 -20.75
CA LEU A 65 -6.47 4.15 -21.28
C LEU A 65 -5.22 3.88 -20.45
N LEU A 66 -5.36 3.87 -19.12
CA LEU A 66 -4.24 3.52 -18.20
C LEU A 66 -3.85 2.06 -18.35
N ILE A 67 -4.83 1.16 -18.54
CA ILE A 67 -4.60 -0.25 -18.83
C ILE A 67 -3.83 -0.43 -20.14
N ASP A 68 -4.23 0.27 -21.21
CA ASP A 68 -3.55 0.24 -22.50
C ASP A 68 -2.11 0.77 -22.40
N GLU A 69 -1.88 1.78 -21.56
CA GLU A 69 -0.55 2.30 -21.32
C GLU A 69 0.32 1.30 -20.55
N ALA A 70 -0.19 0.73 -19.48
CA ALA A 70 0.50 -0.34 -18.74
C ALA A 70 0.86 -1.51 -19.66
N ALA A 71 -0.08 -1.93 -20.52
CA ALA A 71 0.15 -2.99 -21.50
C ALA A 71 1.22 -2.63 -22.54
N ARG A 72 1.26 -1.36 -23.01
CA ARG A 72 2.32 -0.86 -23.89
C ARG A 72 3.69 -0.89 -23.22
N CYS A 73 3.80 -0.49 -21.95
CA CYS A 73 5.04 -0.57 -21.19
C CYS A 73 5.51 -2.02 -21.08
N VAL A 74 4.62 -2.98 -20.79
CA VAL A 74 4.95 -4.41 -20.79
C VAL A 74 5.48 -4.86 -22.16
N ALA A 75 4.79 -4.50 -23.25
CA ALA A 75 5.18 -4.87 -24.62
C ALA A 75 6.52 -4.25 -25.03
N ALA A 76 6.87 -3.07 -24.53
CA ALA A 76 8.14 -2.41 -24.74
C ALA A 76 9.28 -2.95 -23.86
N GLY A 77 8.98 -3.84 -22.90
CA GLY A 77 9.95 -4.35 -21.92
C GLY A 77 10.28 -3.36 -20.79
N ASP A 78 9.57 -2.24 -20.71
CA ASP A 78 9.71 -1.28 -19.61
C ASP A 78 8.87 -1.75 -18.41
N HIS A 79 9.40 -2.76 -17.73
CA HIS A 79 8.70 -3.40 -16.61
C HIS A 79 8.61 -2.49 -15.37
N ARG A 80 9.56 -1.55 -15.19
CA ARG A 80 9.51 -0.58 -14.08
C ARG A 80 8.34 0.37 -14.23
N GLU A 81 8.15 0.91 -15.45
CA GLU A 81 7.03 1.78 -15.74
C GLU A 81 5.70 1.00 -15.70
N ALA A 82 5.68 -0.24 -16.23
CA ALA A 82 4.51 -1.11 -16.13
C ALA A 82 4.07 -1.35 -14.67
N ILE A 83 5.01 -1.62 -13.76
CA ILE A 83 4.74 -1.77 -12.32
C ILE A 83 4.07 -0.51 -11.79
N GLN A 84 4.64 0.67 -12.08
CA GLN A 84 4.07 1.94 -11.63
C GLN A 84 2.64 2.13 -12.12
N ARG A 85 2.39 1.88 -13.42
CA ARG A 85 1.03 2.03 -14.00
C ARG A 85 0.02 1.07 -13.37
N TRP A 86 0.38 -0.18 -13.13
CA TRP A 86 -0.52 -1.12 -12.45
C TRP A 86 -0.80 -0.72 -11.00
N GLN A 87 0.20 -0.19 -10.27
CA GLN A 87 0.01 0.37 -8.92
C GLN A 87 -0.91 1.58 -8.94
N ASP A 88 -0.73 2.49 -9.91
CA ASP A 88 -1.57 3.68 -10.10
C ASP A 88 -3.03 3.30 -10.36
N ILE A 89 -3.28 2.29 -11.22
CA ILE A 89 -4.63 1.78 -11.49
C ILE A 89 -5.24 1.19 -10.22
N ALA A 90 -4.49 0.38 -9.48
CA ALA A 90 -4.96 -0.18 -8.22
C ALA A 90 -5.28 0.91 -7.19
N ALA A 91 -4.45 1.93 -7.08
CA ALA A 91 -4.68 3.07 -6.19
C ALA A 91 -5.90 3.91 -6.58
N LEU A 92 -6.23 3.98 -7.87
CA LEU A 92 -7.44 4.66 -8.38
C LEU A 92 -8.71 3.87 -8.12
N LEU A 93 -8.66 2.55 -8.25
CA LEU A 93 -9.80 1.66 -8.05
C LEU A 93 -10.05 1.32 -6.57
N ALA A 94 -9.03 1.52 -5.73
CA ALA A 94 -9.06 1.24 -4.30
C ALA A 94 -9.59 -0.18 -4.00
N GLU A 95 -10.58 -0.32 -3.09
CA GLU A 95 -11.19 -1.62 -2.74
C GLU A 95 -11.96 -2.28 -3.90
N LYS A 96 -12.20 -1.56 -4.99
CA LYS A 96 -12.85 -2.09 -6.21
C LYS A 96 -11.87 -2.64 -7.23
N THR A 97 -10.57 -2.69 -6.90
CA THR A 97 -9.54 -3.20 -7.80
C THR A 97 -9.78 -4.68 -8.11
N PRO A 98 -10.02 -5.05 -9.40
CA PRO A 98 -10.17 -6.45 -9.77
C PRO A 98 -8.88 -7.25 -9.55
N GLU A 99 -9.01 -8.52 -9.14
CA GLU A 99 -7.88 -9.43 -8.88
C GLU A 99 -6.89 -9.51 -10.05
N TRP A 100 -7.36 -9.46 -11.29
CA TRP A 100 -6.49 -9.53 -12.46
C TRP A 100 -5.50 -8.37 -12.57
N ILE A 101 -5.78 -7.19 -11.99
CA ILE A 101 -4.84 -6.06 -11.91
C ILE A 101 -3.64 -6.45 -11.04
N TYR A 102 -3.88 -7.06 -9.88
CA TYR A 102 -2.81 -7.54 -9.01
C TYR A 102 -1.98 -8.65 -9.68
N HIS A 103 -2.63 -9.53 -10.47
CA HIS A 103 -1.90 -10.52 -11.28
C HIS A 103 -0.98 -9.86 -12.30
N ARG A 104 -1.45 -8.84 -13.03
CA ARG A 104 -0.62 -8.07 -13.98
C ARG A 104 0.51 -7.34 -13.31
N LEU A 105 0.26 -6.73 -12.17
CA LEU A 105 1.30 -6.11 -11.34
C LEU A 105 2.38 -7.13 -10.96
N GLY A 106 1.98 -8.28 -10.44
CA GLY A 106 2.92 -9.34 -10.09
C GLY A 106 3.68 -9.93 -11.30
N GLU A 107 3.05 -10.03 -12.49
CA GLU A 107 3.75 -10.40 -13.73
C GLU A 107 4.82 -9.37 -14.10
N ALA A 108 4.52 -8.08 -13.98
CA ALA A 108 5.49 -7.01 -14.25
C ALA A 108 6.67 -7.05 -13.27
N TYR A 109 6.42 -7.30 -11.97
CA TYR A 109 7.48 -7.51 -10.98
C TYR A 109 8.35 -8.72 -11.33
N ALA A 110 7.76 -9.85 -11.67
CA ALA A 110 8.49 -11.07 -12.05
C ALA A 110 9.31 -10.89 -13.33
N ALA A 111 8.86 -10.04 -14.25
CA ALA A 111 9.55 -9.74 -15.50
C ALA A 111 10.68 -8.71 -15.35
N ASN A 112 10.66 -7.88 -14.28
CA ASN A 112 11.67 -6.86 -14.02
C ASN A 112 13.00 -7.47 -13.51
N LYS A 113 13.70 -8.17 -14.39
CA LYS A 113 14.97 -8.85 -14.07
C LYS A 113 16.12 -7.89 -13.76
N GLU A 114 16.06 -6.66 -14.26
CA GLU A 114 17.05 -5.62 -13.98
C GLU A 114 16.86 -5.01 -12.58
N GLY A 115 15.77 -5.32 -11.90
CA GLY A 115 15.42 -4.75 -10.61
C GLY A 115 15.15 -3.25 -10.71
N PHE A 116 15.26 -2.56 -9.58
CA PHE A 116 15.14 -1.10 -9.49
C PHE A 116 16.52 -0.45 -9.34
N GLY A 117 16.62 0.81 -9.75
CA GLY A 117 17.88 1.55 -9.71
C GLY A 117 18.30 2.02 -8.31
N GLY A 118 18.84 3.20 -8.24
CA GLY A 118 19.32 3.86 -7.03
C GLY A 118 20.83 3.70 -6.82
N SER A 119 21.43 4.67 -6.14
CA SER A 119 22.84 4.60 -5.69
C SER A 119 22.96 3.65 -4.49
N PRO A 120 24.18 3.24 -4.09
CA PRO A 120 24.39 2.48 -2.86
C PRO A 120 23.83 3.18 -1.62
N GLU A 121 23.93 4.50 -1.51
CA GLU A 121 23.41 5.30 -0.40
C GLU A 121 21.88 5.26 -0.39
N GLU A 122 21.24 5.41 -1.55
CA GLU A 122 19.78 5.33 -1.70
C GLU A 122 19.22 3.93 -1.42
N ASN A 123 20.04 2.89 -1.56
CA ASN A 123 19.69 1.49 -1.26
C ASN A 123 20.17 1.03 0.11
N THR A 124 20.70 1.93 0.94
CA THR A 124 21.14 1.58 2.29
C THR A 124 19.96 1.07 3.12
N LEU A 125 20.22 0.01 3.86
CA LEU A 125 19.28 -0.60 4.81
C LEU A 125 20.00 -0.72 6.15
N TRP A 126 19.32 -0.41 7.24
CA TRP A 126 19.85 -0.62 8.58
C TRP A 126 18.75 -1.07 9.55
N GLY A 127 19.18 -1.44 10.74
CA GLY A 127 18.33 -1.85 11.84
C GLY A 127 19.17 -2.58 12.90
N ASP A 128 18.74 -2.50 14.14
CA ASP A 128 19.47 -3.09 15.28
C ASP A 128 19.28 -4.61 15.36
N CYS A 129 18.23 -5.14 14.75
CA CYS A 129 17.90 -6.57 14.73
C CYS A 129 17.10 -6.93 13.46
N SER A 130 17.08 -8.21 13.11
CA SER A 130 16.31 -8.70 11.95
C SER A 130 14.81 -8.65 12.22
N LYS A 131 14.01 -8.19 11.25
CA LYS A 131 12.55 -8.26 11.32
C LYS A 131 12.04 -9.69 11.47
N HIS A 132 12.69 -10.65 10.80
CA HIS A 132 12.31 -12.06 10.88
C HIS A 132 12.62 -12.66 12.26
N ASP A 133 13.75 -12.29 12.87
CA ASP A 133 14.06 -12.73 14.24
C ASP A 133 13.05 -12.18 15.25
N LEU A 134 12.61 -10.92 15.07
CA LEU A 134 11.54 -10.33 15.89
C LEU A 134 10.21 -11.04 15.68
N LEU A 135 9.81 -11.32 14.44
CA LEU A 135 8.57 -12.05 14.15
C LEU A 135 8.61 -13.46 14.74
N ALA A 136 9.74 -14.17 14.62
CA ALA A 136 9.93 -15.47 15.24
C ALA A 136 9.86 -15.38 16.77
N TRP A 137 10.46 -14.34 17.34
CA TRP A 137 10.40 -14.09 18.79
C TRP A 137 8.96 -13.78 19.25
N PHE A 138 8.22 -12.90 18.55
CA PHE A 138 6.80 -12.65 18.86
C PHE A 138 5.98 -13.92 18.80
N ASN A 139 6.14 -14.73 17.75
CA ASN A 139 5.46 -16.02 17.64
C ASN A 139 5.81 -16.97 18.80
N SER A 140 7.08 -17.01 19.22
CA SER A 140 7.54 -17.89 20.30
C SER A 140 7.02 -17.47 21.67
N VAL A 141 6.92 -16.16 21.92
CA VAL A 141 6.50 -15.61 23.22
C VAL A 141 4.97 -15.55 23.33
N LEU A 142 4.29 -15.06 22.28
CA LEU A 142 2.84 -14.90 22.28
C LEU A 142 2.11 -16.24 22.03
N GLN A 143 2.71 -17.17 21.31
CA GLN A 143 2.13 -18.44 20.91
C GLN A 143 0.69 -18.27 20.38
N PRO A 144 0.49 -17.40 19.35
CA PRO A 144 -0.84 -17.01 18.91
C PRO A 144 -1.64 -18.24 18.45
N LYS A 145 -2.92 -18.30 18.82
CA LYS A 145 -3.84 -19.34 18.34
C LYS A 145 -4.03 -19.26 16.83
N LEU A 146 -3.92 -18.06 16.28
CA LEU A 146 -3.92 -17.80 14.85
C LEU A 146 -3.00 -16.61 14.56
N TYR A 147 -2.12 -16.78 13.57
CA TYR A 147 -1.31 -15.75 12.97
C TYR A 147 -1.91 -15.34 11.61
N LEU A 148 -2.01 -14.05 11.35
CA LEU A 148 -2.46 -13.49 10.07
C LEU A 148 -1.31 -12.73 9.41
N GLU A 149 -1.11 -12.96 8.11
CA GLU A 149 -0.14 -12.21 7.31
C GLU A 149 -0.79 -11.66 6.05
N ILE A 150 -0.64 -10.35 5.81
CA ILE A 150 -1.07 -9.65 4.61
C ILE A 150 0.18 -9.27 3.82
N GLY A 151 0.31 -9.82 2.60
CA GLY A 151 1.53 -9.74 1.81
C GLY A 151 2.50 -10.86 2.16
N VAL A 152 2.41 -11.99 1.46
CA VAL A 152 3.17 -13.19 1.75
C VAL A 152 4.43 -13.29 0.88
N ASP A 153 4.32 -12.89 -0.40
CA ASP A 153 5.37 -12.99 -1.42
C ASP A 153 6.10 -14.36 -1.38
N GLU A 154 7.38 -14.39 -1.05
CA GLU A 154 8.18 -15.62 -0.94
C GLU A 154 7.88 -16.44 0.33
N GLY A 155 7.12 -15.88 1.29
CA GLY A 155 6.70 -16.52 2.53
C GLY A 155 7.79 -16.60 3.61
N VAL A 156 8.83 -15.78 3.54
CA VAL A 156 9.94 -15.80 4.50
C VAL A 156 9.46 -15.38 5.89
N SER A 157 8.63 -14.36 5.99
CA SER A 157 8.00 -13.89 7.23
C SER A 157 6.99 -14.90 7.77
N LEU A 158 6.19 -15.51 6.89
CA LEU A 158 5.24 -16.55 7.27
C LEU A 158 5.94 -17.78 7.88
N ALA A 159 7.13 -18.11 7.41
CA ALA A 159 7.95 -19.20 7.97
C ALA A 159 8.45 -18.94 9.41
N CYS A 160 8.33 -17.72 9.91
CA CYS A 160 8.67 -17.37 11.30
C CYS A 160 7.65 -17.91 12.32
N THR A 161 6.49 -18.41 11.87
CA THR A 161 5.52 -19.05 12.76
C THR A 161 5.55 -20.56 12.62
N THR A 162 5.32 -21.27 13.73
CA THR A 162 5.14 -22.73 13.80
C THR A 162 3.71 -23.12 14.16
N GLY A 163 2.87 -22.13 14.44
CA GLY A 163 1.46 -22.28 14.78
C GLY A 163 0.52 -22.22 13.58
N PRO A 164 -0.79 -22.26 13.82
CA PRO A 164 -1.79 -22.00 12.79
C PRO A 164 -1.63 -20.61 12.19
N ALA A 165 -1.62 -20.51 10.86
CA ALA A 165 -1.42 -19.26 10.15
C ALA A 165 -2.31 -19.13 8.92
N ILE A 166 -2.71 -17.91 8.63
CA ILE A 166 -3.36 -17.52 7.38
C ILE A 166 -2.46 -16.47 6.71
N GLY A 167 -2.00 -16.79 5.51
CA GLY A 167 -1.30 -15.83 4.65
C GLY A 167 -2.19 -15.40 3.50
N VAL A 168 -2.29 -14.10 3.25
CA VAL A 168 -3.11 -13.51 2.18
C VAL A 168 -2.21 -12.79 1.21
N ASP A 169 -2.24 -13.19 -0.06
CA ASP A 169 -1.45 -12.58 -1.12
C ASP A 169 -2.11 -12.86 -2.47
N PRO A 170 -2.28 -11.87 -3.37
CA PRO A 170 -2.90 -12.10 -4.67
C PRO A 170 -2.04 -12.97 -5.59
N ARG A 171 -0.72 -13.04 -5.34
CA ARG A 171 0.21 -13.82 -6.16
C ARG A 171 1.41 -14.31 -5.36
N PRO A 172 1.22 -15.24 -4.44
CA PRO A 172 2.31 -15.73 -3.59
C PRO A 172 3.39 -16.45 -4.43
N GLN A 173 4.67 -16.21 -4.14
CA GLN A 173 5.85 -16.77 -4.81
C GLN A 173 6.61 -17.71 -3.87
N LEU A 174 5.89 -18.57 -3.15
CA LEU A 174 6.40 -19.35 -2.04
C LEU A 174 7.68 -20.13 -2.37
N ARG A 175 8.66 -20.07 -1.48
CA ARG A 175 9.81 -20.97 -1.47
C ARG A 175 9.38 -22.32 -0.87
N LEU A 176 10.00 -23.43 -1.34
CA LEU A 176 9.61 -24.81 -1.00
C LEU A 176 9.62 -25.17 0.51
N SER A 177 10.16 -24.31 1.38
CA SER A 177 10.33 -24.57 2.81
C SER A 177 9.43 -23.74 3.73
N VAL A 178 8.44 -23.04 3.19
CA VAL A 178 7.68 -21.99 3.93
C VAL A 178 6.68 -22.54 4.93
N ASP A 179 6.23 -23.77 4.78
CA ASP A 179 5.27 -24.40 5.71
C ASP A 179 5.81 -25.72 6.29
N PRO A 180 6.81 -25.67 7.19
CA PRO A 180 7.42 -26.88 7.75
C PRO A 180 6.47 -27.70 8.63
N GLY A 181 5.32 -27.15 9.01
CA GLY A 181 4.36 -27.79 9.91
C GLY A 181 3.01 -28.17 9.28
N GLY A 182 2.73 -27.78 8.03
CA GLY A 182 1.43 -28.01 7.38
C GLY A 182 0.27 -27.26 8.04
N LYS A 183 0.57 -26.18 8.77
CA LYS A 183 -0.43 -25.42 9.53
C LYS A 183 -0.76 -24.06 8.92
N ALA A 184 0.02 -23.62 7.93
CA ALA A 184 -0.25 -22.37 7.22
C ALA A 184 -1.20 -22.62 6.06
N LYS A 185 -2.23 -21.80 5.95
CA LYS A 185 -3.16 -21.75 4.81
C LYS A 185 -2.87 -20.47 4.02
N ILE A 186 -2.58 -20.62 2.74
CA ILE A 186 -2.43 -19.47 1.83
C ILE A 186 -3.77 -19.22 1.14
N VAL A 187 -4.21 -17.97 1.17
CA VAL A 187 -5.38 -17.47 0.45
C VAL A 187 -4.87 -16.60 -0.69
N THR A 188 -4.99 -17.10 -1.93
CA THR A 188 -4.62 -16.37 -3.14
C THR A 188 -5.72 -15.35 -3.46
N SER A 189 -5.59 -14.16 -2.90
CA SER A 189 -6.56 -13.05 -3.02
C SER A 189 -5.89 -11.75 -2.62
N SER A 190 -6.37 -10.62 -3.12
CA SER A 190 -6.06 -9.33 -2.51
C SER A 190 -6.61 -9.23 -1.10
N SER A 191 -6.00 -8.42 -0.25
CA SER A 191 -6.50 -8.18 1.11
C SER A 191 -7.93 -7.63 1.11
N ASP A 192 -8.25 -6.70 0.21
CA ASP A 192 -9.59 -6.13 0.08
C ASP A 192 -10.65 -7.21 -0.23
N ALA A 193 -10.41 -8.08 -1.22
CA ALA A 193 -11.32 -9.17 -1.57
C ALA A 193 -11.41 -10.23 -0.46
N PHE A 194 -10.29 -10.53 0.20
CA PHE A 194 -10.24 -11.44 1.34
C PHE A 194 -11.12 -10.93 2.49
N PHE A 195 -10.93 -9.69 2.91
CA PHE A 195 -11.71 -9.10 4.01
C PHE A 195 -13.18 -8.94 3.67
N THR A 196 -13.51 -8.69 2.40
CA THR A 196 -14.90 -8.54 1.95
C THR A 196 -15.67 -9.87 1.91
N SER A 197 -15.01 -10.98 1.55
CA SER A 197 -15.73 -12.20 1.18
C SER A 197 -15.34 -13.45 1.95
N GLN A 198 -14.18 -13.50 2.60
CA GLN A 198 -13.63 -14.74 3.16
C GLN A 198 -13.25 -14.64 4.64
N ALA A 199 -12.85 -13.46 5.12
CA ALA A 199 -12.27 -13.27 6.45
C ALA A 199 -13.19 -13.78 7.57
N GLU A 200 -14.48 -13.49 7.51
CA GLU A 200 -15.48 -13.89 8.50
C GLU A 200 -15.47 -15.41 8.76
N SER A 201 -15.31 -16.21 7.71
CA SER A 201 -15.30 -17.66 7.81
C SER A 201 -13.93 -18.28 8.11
N ILE A 202 -12.84 -17.58 7.72
CA ILE A 202 -11.48 -18.11 7.78
C ILE A 202 -10.76 -17.70 9.07
N LEU A 203 -10.99 -16.48 9.56
CA LEU A 203 -10.34 -15.94 10.76
C LEU A 203 -11.06 -16.39 12.05
N GLN A 204 -11.10 -17.71 12.23
CA GLN A 204 -11.67 -18.37 13.40
C GLN A 204 -10.66 -19.39 13.96
N PRO A 205 -10.17 -19.23 15.19
CA PRO A 205 -10.42 -18.12 16.12
C PRO A 205 -9.83 -16.79 15.64
N SER A 206 -10.19 -15.68 16.29
CA SER A 206 -9.61 -14.36 16.01
C SER A 206 -8.08 -14.40 16.07
N PRO A 207 -7.36 -13.79 15.09
CA PRO A 207 -5.92 -13.70 15.14
C PRO A 207 -5.42 -12.95 16.38
N GLU A 208 -4.34 -13.43 16.98
CA GLU A 208 -3.70 -12.82 18.15
C GLU A 208 -2.38 -12.12 17.78
N LEU A 209 -1.83 -12.43 16.61
CA LEU A 209 -0.70 -11.75 16.00
C LEU A 209 -1.01 -11.57 14.52
N ALA A 210 -0.78 -10.35 14.00
CA ALA A 210 -0.88 -10.08 12.57
C ALA A 210 0.36 -9.33 12.07
N PHE A 211 0.79 -9.61 10.84
CA PHE A 211 1.84 -8.90 10.15
C PHE A 211 1.31 -8.34 8.82
N ILE A 212 1.57 -7.07 8.55
CA ILE A 212 1.12 -6.37 7.34
C ILE A 212 2.36 -5.87 6.60
N ASP A 213 2.60 -6.45 5.42
CA ASP A 213 3.71 -6.13 4.51
C ASP A 213 3.20 -6.24 3.06
N GLY A 214 2.19 -5.43 2.73
CA GLY A 214 1.45 -5.53 1.48
C GLY A 214 1.99 -4.64 0.36
N MET A 215 1.16 -3.72 -0.19
CA MET A 215 1.47 -2.97 -1.41
C MET A 215 2.43 -1.78 -1.21
N HIS A 216 2.87 -1.44 -0.01
CA HIS A 216 3.72 -0.30 0.34
C HIS A 216 3.15 1.07 -0.08
N LEU A 217 1.84 1.18 -0.25
CA LEU A 217 1.13 2.43 -0.46
C LEU A 217 0.27 2.73 0.77
N PHE A 218 0.33 3.98 1.24
CA PHE A 218 -0.30 4.43 2.49
C PHE A 218 -1.77 4.03 2.61
N GLU A 219 -2.57 4.28 1.59
CA GLU A 219 -4.01 3.99 1.59
C GLU A 219 -4.31 2.49 1.68
N PHE A 220 -3.46 1.63 1.10
CA PHE A 220 -3.59 0.18 1.23
C PHE A 220 -3.20 -0.28 2.62
N ALA A 221 -2.06 0.15 3.13
CA ALA A 221 -1.61 -0.20 4.47
C ALA A 221 -2.59 0.29 5.55
N LEU A 222 -3.20 1.47 5.38
CA LEU A 222 -4.25 1.98 6.27
C LEU A 222 -5.51 1.11 6.22
N ARG A 223 -5.96 0.71 5.03
CA ARG A 223 -7.12 -0.17 4.83
C ARG A 223 -6.87 -1.56 5.39
N ASP A 224 -5.67 -2.10 5.16
CA ASP A 224 -5.25 -3.39 5.70
C ASP A 224 -5.25 -3.37 7.22
N PHE A 225 -4.76 -2.30 7.86
CA PHE A 225 -4.84 -2.15 9.31
C PHE A 225 -6.30 -2.07 9.80
N ILE A 226 -7.14 -1.21 9.19
CA ILE A 226 -8.55 -1.06 9.56
C ILE A 226 -9.30 -2.41 9.47
N ASN A 227 -9.08 -3.13 8.39
CA ASN A 227 -9.74 -4.40 8.17
C ASN A 227 -9.19 -5.50 9.09
N THR A 228 -7.87 -5.55 9.29
CA THR A 228 -7.23 -6.49 10.22
C THR A 228 -7.75 -6.29 11.64
N GLU A 229 -7.80 -5.04 12.15
CA GLU A 229 -8.26 -4.73 13.51
C GLU A 229 -9.64 -5.30 13.81
N ARG A 230 -10.56 -5.32 12.84
CA ARG A 230 -11.93 -5.85 13.00
C ARG A 230 -11.97 -7.34 13.38
N TYR A 231 -10.95 -8.09 12.99
CA TYR A 231 -10.90 -9.54 13.24
C TYR A 231 -9.94 -9.92 14.35
N MET A 232 -9.09 -9.00 14.82
CA MET A 232 -8.10 -9.27 15.86
C MET A 232 -8.74 -9.53 17.22
N ALA A 233 -8.10 -10.39 18.00
CA ALA A 233 -8.37 -10.47 19.43
C ALA A 233 -8.03 -9.13 20.11
N PRO A 234 -8.79 -8.65 21.12
CA PRO A 234 -8.53 -7.36 21.77
C PRO A 234 -7.13 -7.23 22.42
N TRP A 235 -6.55 -8.36 22.81
CA TRP A 235 -5.18 -8.45 23.37
C TRP A 235 -4.12 -8.75 22.31
N GLY A 236 -4.52 -8.79 21.03
CA GLY A 236 -3.63 -9.11 19.93
C GLY A 236 -2.63 -8.00 19.63
N LEU A 237 -1.65 -8.34 18.82
CA LEU A 237 -0.61 -7.44 18.33
C LEU A 237 -0.66 -7.38 16.79
N VAL A 238 -0.74 -6.17 16.25
CA VAL A 238 -0.52 -5.93 14.81
C VAL A 238 0.88 -5.37 14.63
N VAL A 239 1.62 -5.92 13.69
CA VAL A 239 2.96 -5.48 13.29
C VAL A 239 2.89 -5.03 11.84
N ILE A 240 3.36 -3.82 11.55
CA ILE A 240 3.39 -3.28 10.18
C ILE A 240 4.83 -3.00 9.79
N ASP A 241 5.22 -3.44 8.59
CA ASP A 241 6.56 -3.20 8.04
C ASP A 241 6.69 -1.80 7.43
N ASP A 242 7.90 -1.43 7.03
CA ASP A 242 8.23 -0.26 6.22
C ASP A 242 7.95 1.11 6.86
N ILE A 243 8.00 1.17 8.19
CA ILE A 243 7.69 2.42 8.89
C ILE A 243 8.86 3.42 8.93
N TYR A 244 10.10 2.93 8.75
CA TYR A 244 11.33 3.74 8.77
C TYR A 244 12.10 3.62 7.45
N PRO A 245 11.85 4.49 6.46
CA PRO A 245 12.71 4.57 5.29
C PRO A 245 14.12 4.98 5.70
N CYS A 246 15.12 4.26 5.20
CA CYS A 246 16.53 4.58 5.49
C CYS A 246 17.08 5.72 4.62
N HIS A 247 16.35 6.10 3.58
CA HIS A 247 16.67 7.22 2.70
C HIS A 247 15.37 7.84 2.14
N PRO A 248 15.28 9.18 1.93
CA PRO A 248 14.05 9.84 1.46
C PRO A 248 13.50 9.25 0.15
N VAL A 249 14.37 8.80 -0.74
CA VAL A 249 13.93 8.20 -2.02
C VAL A 249 13.17 6.89 -1.84
N GLN A 250 13.46 6.13 -0.77
CA GLN A 250 12.76 4.88 -0.45
C GLN A 250 11.33 5.12 0.00
N ALA A 251 11.05 6.32 0.56
CA ALA A 251 9.75 6.74 1.06
C ALA A 251 8.80 7.23 -0.03
N ARG A 252 9.24 7.28 -1.29
CA ARG A 252 8.41 7.74 -2.39
C ARG A 252 7.38 6.70 -2.79
N ARG A 253 6.19 7.16 -3.18
CA ARG A 253 5.14 6.28 -3.74
C ARG A 253 5.64 5.51 -4.96
N ARG A 254 6.36 6.19 -5.87
CA ARG A 254 7.00 5.55 -7.02
C ARG A 254 8.28 4.84 -6.58
N ARG A 255 8.36 3.56 -6.85
CA ARG A 255 9.55 2.76 -6.57
C ARG A 255 10.67 3.11 -7.54
N CYS A 256 11.75 3.71 -7.01
CA CYS A 256 12.93 4.11 -7.77
C CYS A 256 14.17 3.31 -7.40
N THR A 257 14.15 2.61 -6.27
CA THR A 257 15.27 1.92 -5.64
C THR A 257 14.95 0.46 -5.35
N GLY A 258 15.95 -0.36 -5.16
CA GLY A 258 15.80 -1.74 -4.71
C GLY A 258 15.16 -1.80 -3.32
N ALA A 259 15.71 -1.06 -2.36
CA ALA A 259 15.12 -0.81 -1.06
C ALA A 259 13.97 0.20 -1.20
N TRP A 260 12.76 -0.15 -0.76
CA TRP A 260 11.60 0.72 -0.96
C TRP A 260 10.52 0.43 0.09
N THR A 261 10.18 1.45 0.85
CA THR A 261 9.11 1.42 1.86
C THR A 261 7.79 1.96 1.32
N GLY A 262 7.83 2.63 0.16
CA GLY A 262 6.70 3.44 -0.25
C GLY A 262 6.35 4.49 0.81
N ASP A 263 5.11 4.89 0.88
CA ASP A 263 4.67 5.92 1.81
C ASP A 263 3.94 5.38 3.07
N VAL A 264 4.25 4.15 3.49
CA VAL A 264 3.70 3.49 4.68
C VAL A 264 4.00 4.28 5.96
N TRP A 265 5.12 5.01 6.03
CA TRP A 265 5.48 5.87 7.16
C TRP A 265 4.36 6.84 7.59
N LYS A 266 3.45 7.19 6.67
CA LYS A 266 2.28 8.06 6.94
C LYS A 266 1.30 7.46 7.94
N LEU A 267 1.31 6.14 8.13
CA LEU A 267 0.46 5.48 9.12
C LEU A 267 0.70 6.00 10.53
N LEU A 268 1.96 6.19 10.90
CA LEU A 268 2.30 6.59 12.27
C LEU A 268 1.66 7.93 12.68
N PRO A 269 1.80 9.04 11.94
CA PRO A 269 1.13 10.30 12.29
C PRO A 269 -0.41 10.19 12.20
N VAL A 270 -0.96 9.41 11.28
CA VAL A 270 -2.40 9.19 11.17
C VAL A 270 -2.94 8.47 12.39
N LEU A 271 -2.31 7.36 12.80
CA LEU A 271 -2.73 6.62 13.98
C LEU A 271 -2.60 7.46 15.26
N ARG A 272 -1.51 8.21 15.42
CA ARG A 272 -1.35 9.14 16.55
C ARG A 272 -2.46 10.20 16.62
N LYS A 273 -2.89 10.73 15.47
CA LYS A 273 -3.91 11.77 15.38
C LYS A 273 -5.32 11.21 15.61
N HIS A 274 -5.65 10.10 14.99
CA HIS A 274 -7.02 9.60 14.91
C HIS A 274 -7.32 8.42 15.85
N ARG A 275 -6.29 7.76 16.40
CA ARG A 275 -6.40 6.61 17.30
C ARG A 275 -5.48 6.74 18.52
N PRO A 276 -5.68 7.80 19.34
CA PRO A 276 -4.88 8.01 20.55
C PRO A 276 -5.09 6.93 21.63
N ASP A 277 -6.09 6.07 21.46
CA ASP A 277 -6.38 4.90 22.27
C ASP A 277 -5.40 3.75 22.04
N LEU A 278 -4.74 3.71 20.89
CA LEU A 278 -3.78 2.66 20.54
C LEU A 278 -2.42 2.88 21.24
N THR A 279 -1.78 1.79 21.60
CA THR A 279 -0.37 1.80 21.99
C THR A 279 0.48 1.56 20.74
N LEU A 280 1.31 2.52 20.39
CA LEU A 280 2.16 2.51 19.20
C LEU A 280 3.64 2.47 19.62
N LEU A 281 4.37 1.46 19.17
CA LEU A 281 5.82 1.31 19.40
C LEU A 281 6.51 1.06 18.08
N CYS A 282 7.46 1.92 17.74
CA CYS A 282 8.30 1.74 16.56
C CYS A 282 9.62 1.06 16.96
N LEU A 283 9.99 0.03 16.22
CA LEU A 283 11.25 -0.71 16.40
C LEU A 283 12.16 -0.46 15.21
N ASN A 284 13.43 -0.19 15.48
CA ASN A 284 14.49 -0.09 14.47
C ASN A 284 14.92 -1.49 14.01
N ALA A 285 14.02 -2.18 13.32
CA ALA A 285 14.28 -3.50 12.78
C ALA A 285 14.85 -3.40 11.36
N HIS A 286 15.87 -4.21 11.05
CA HIS A 286 16.34 -4.37 9.68
C HIS A 286 15.24 -5.11 8.87
N THR A 287 14.78 -4.58 7.77
CA THR A 287 15.36 -3.63 6.81
C THR A 287 14.90 -2.18 6.98
N THR A 288 13.66 -1.93 7.36
CA THR A 288 12.93 -0.67 7.17
C THR A 288 12.03 -0.33 8.38
N GLY A 289 12.33 -0.93 9.53
CA GLY A 289 11.62 -0.70 10.79
C GLY A 289 10.24 -1.33 10.85
N LEU A 290 9.77 -1.55 12.08
CA LEU A 290 8.45 -2.13 12.37
C LEU A 290 7.63 -1.19 13.24
N LEU A 291 6.32 -1.07 12.95
CA LEU A 291 5.34 -0.46 13.83
C LEU A 291 4.52 -1.54 14.53
N LEU A 292 4.61 -1.57 15.85
CA LEU A 292 3.80 -2.44 16.71
C LEU A 292 2.59 -1.68 17.21
N ILE A 293 1.41 -2.30 17.13
CA ILE A 293 0.14 -1.70 17.50
C ILE A 293 -0.61 -2.65 18.43
N ALA A 294 -0.91 -2.17 19.63
CA ALA A 294 -1.71 -2.88 20.64
C ALA A 294 -2.83 -1.97 21.18
N GLY A 295 -3.74 -2.53 21.98
CA GLY A 295 -4.94 -1.83 22.44
C GLY A 295 -6.04 -1.84 21.39
N LEU A 296 -6.11 -2.92 20.61
CA LEU A 296 -7.03 -3.10 19.49
C LEU A 296 -8.49 -3.14 19.93
N ASN A 297 -9.38 -2.62 19.11
CA ASN A 297 -10.82 -2.66 19.33
C ASN A 297 -11.54 -2.94 18.00
N ALA A 298 -12.03 -4.17 17.83
CA ALA A 298 -12.70 -4.63 16.62
C ALA A 298 -13.96 -3.81 16.24
N ASP A 299 -14.59 -3.18 17.23
CA ASP A 299 -15.78 -2.34 17.03
C ASP A 299 -15.45 -0.87 16.73
N ASN A 300 -14.16 -0.50 16.69
CA ASN A 300 -13.75 0.88 16.42
C ASN A 300 -13.95 1.25 14.95
N ILE A 301 -14.77 2.27 14.71
CA ILE A 301 -15.09 2.76 13.36
C ILE A 301 -14.43 4.11 13.04
N GLN A 302 -13.60 4.64 13.93
CA GLN A 302 -13.08 6.01 13.79
C GLN A 302 -12.27 6.20 12.51
N LEU A 303 -11.32 5.30 12.22
CA LEU A 303 -10.52 5.38 11.00
C LEU A 303 -11.35 5.14 9.75
N SER A 304 -12.25 4.15 9.77
CA SER A 304 -13.11 3.87 8.61
C SER A 304 -14.07 5.02 8.31
N SER A 305 -14.53 5.75 9.31
CA SER A 305 -15.43 6.90 9.12
C SER A 305 -14.75 8.13 8.53
N VAL A 306 -13.42 8.25 8.64
CA VAL A 306 -12.64 9.39 8.11
C VAL A 306 -11.63 8.96 7.04
N TYR A 307 -11.72 7.72 6.54
CA TYR A 307 -10.73 7.11 5.66
C TYR A 307 -10.44 7.98 4.43
N GLU A 308 -11.48 8.38 3.69
CA GLU A 308 -11.34 9.16 2.46
C GLU A 308 -10.69 10.54 2.72
N ASP A 309 -11.07 11.20 3.80
CA ASP A 309 -10.51 12.50 4.17
C ASP A 309 -9.03 12.36 4.57
N VAL A 310 -8.70 11.33 5.33
CA VAL A 310 -7.32 11.02 5.73
C VAL A 310 -6.46 10.68 4.51
N VAL A 311 -6.95 9.85 3.60
CA VAL A 311 -6.23 9.50 2.37
C VAL A 311 -5.98 10.76 1.54
N ARG A 312 -6.99 11.62 1.38
CA ARG A 312 -6.87 12.89 0.64
C ARG A 312 -5.83 13.82 1.28
N GLU A 313 -5.87 13.99 2.62
CA GLU A 313 -4.95 14.84 3.37
C GLU A 313 -3.50 14.35 3.23
N TYR A 314 -3.26 13.06 3.46
CA TYR A 314 -1.89 12.51 3.56
C TYR A 314 -1.29 12.11 2.21
N ARG A 315 -2.09 11.81 1.20
CA ARG A 315 -1.61 11.43 -0.13
C ARG A 315 -0.74 12.51 -0.78
N SER A 316 -1.07 13.78 -0.55
CA SER A 316 -0.34 14.93 -1.08
C SER A 316 1.02 15.18 -0.42
N ILE A 317 1.33 14.54 0.70
CA ILE A 317 2.60 14.70 1.42
C ILE A 317 3.64 13.81 0.72
N ALA A 318 4.59 14.45 0.03
CA ALA A 318 5.55 13.75 -0.83
C ALA A 318 6.73 13.13 -0.07
N GLU A 319 7.19 13.78 1.02
CA GLU A 319 8.42 13.38 1.73
C GLU A 319 8.17 13.22 3.22
N PRO A 320 8.81 12.22 3.86
CA PRO A 320 8.73 12.05 5.30
C PRO A 320 9.38 13.22 6.02
N PRO A 321 8.85 13.65 7.17
CA PRO A 321 9.55 14.61 8.01
C PRO A 321 10.89 14.02 8.47
N THR A 322 11.90 14.88 8.67
CA THR A 322 13.28 14.51 9.07
C THR A 322 13.34 13.60 10.32
N GLN A 323 12.28 13.58 11.13
CA GLN A 323 12.16 12.77 12.34
C GLN A 323 11.82 11.30 12.06
N VAL A 324 11.49 10.95 10.83
CA VAL A 324 11.16 9.58 10.39
C VAL A 324 12.34 8.92 9.69
N LEU A 325 13.30 9.73 9.24
CA LEU A 325 14.53 9.28 8.55
C LEU A 325 15.65 8.96 9.52
#